data_9702f0d6f0f6f54c13bc90900119c8d0
#
_entry.id   9702f0d6f0f6f54c13bc90900119c8d0
#
_cell.length_a   1.000
_cell.length_b   1.000
_cell.length_c   1.000
_cell.angle_alpha   90.00
_cell.angle_beta   90.00
_cell.angle_gamma   90.00
#
_symmetry.space_group_name_H-M   'P 1'
#
loop_
_entity.id
_entity.type
_entity.pdbx_description
1 polymer ?
#
loop_
_entity_poly.entity_id
_entity_poly.type
_entity_poly.pdbx_seq_one_letter_code
_entity_poly.pdbx_strand_id
1 'polypeptide(L)'
;MSAVTHESSAPRSTAHRPAIVSAVIPCLDEEAAIARVVTSVFAQNVSEVVVVDGGSLDGTADQAAAAGARVIVEPRRGYGRAIQTGIAAVRSDAEILVFLDGDGSDPVEFVPDLVSPIIAGQAVFVLGSRIRGARERGSLTPQQIVAAHDGRLLLRLAYGASFTDLSPFRAIRRDVLDRLGMSEMTYGWNLEMLMRIAAADLPTLEIAVGQRRRVGGVSKVSGNFIAGIKATNSMTVTFVRLALRLRRKTRL
;
A
#
# COMPACT_ATOMS: atom_id res chain seq x y z
N MET A 1 32.89 -24.13 54.43
CA MET A 1 31.53 -23.70 54.06
C MET A 1 31.66 -22.42 53.25
N SER A 2 31.72 -22.56 51.92
CA SER A 2 31.81 -21.39 51.02
C SER A 2 30.42 -21.13 50.41
N ALA A 3 29.88 -19.96 50.69
CA ALA A 3 28.62 -19.52 50.14
C ALA A 3 28.83 -19.07 48.68
N VAL A 4 28.13 -19.75 47.75
CA VAL A 4 28.04 -19.34 46.34
C VAL A 4 26.90 -18.35 46.24
N THR A 5 27.23 -17.08 45.98
CA THR A 5 26.26 -16.04 45.66
C THR A 5 25.85 -16.18 44.21
N HIS A 6 24.60 -16.57 43.96
CA HIS A 6 23.97 -16.51 42.64
C HIS A 6 23.61 -15.03 42.31
N GLU A 7 24.37 -14.40 41.41
CA GLU A 7 23.96 -13.18 40.77
C GLU A 7 22.82 -13.47 39.79
N SER A 8 21.63 -13.00 40.13
CA SER A 8 20.47 -12.99 39.26
C SER A 8 20.65 -11.91 38.17
N SER A 9 21.03 -12.32 36.96
CA SER A 9 21.05 -11.46 35.82
C SER A 9 19.61 -11.17 35.35
N ALA A 10 19.07 -10.03 35.74
CA ALA A 10 17.83 -9.52 35.18
C ALA A 10 17.96 -9.38 33.64
N PRO A 11 16.92 -9.76 32.86
CA PRO A 11 16.97 -9.62 31.40
C PRO A 11 17.08 -8.14 31.06
N ARG A 12 18.13 -7.77 30.31
CA ARG A 12 18.28 -6.42 29.76
C ARG A 12 17.10 -6.17 28.82
N SER A 13 16.21 -5.27 29.22
CA SER A 13 15.20 -4.67 28.33
C SER A 13 15.97 -3.97 27.20
N THR A 14 16.03 -4.62 26.05
CA THR A 14 16.47 -3.94 24.82
C THR A 14 15.39 -2.94 24.47
N ALA A 15 15.60 -1.68 24.81
CA ALA A 15 14.77 -0.59 24.34
C ALA A 15 14.77 -0.67 22.79
N HIS A 16 13.70 -1.21 22.22
CA HIS A 16 13.56 -1.30 20.76
C HIS A 16 13.44 0.12 20.22
N ARG A 17 14.42 0.53 19.40
CA ARG A 17 14.31 1.76 18.60
C ARG A 17 13.00 1.68 17.80
N PRO A 18 12.17 2.74 17.80
CA PRO A 18 10.97 2.75 16.98
C PRO A 18 11.34 2.51 15.51
N ALA A 19 10.57 1.65 14.84
CA ALA A 19 10.78 1.36 13.42
C ALA A 19 10.57 2.63 12.57
N ILE A 20 11.41 2.83 11.58
CA ILE A 20 11.30 3.97 10.66
C ILE A 20 10.28 3.62 9.57
N VAL A 21 9.14 4.31 9.61
CA VAL A 21 8.03 4.13 8.69
C VAL A 21 7.98 5.31 7.72
N SER A 22 7.96 5.04 6.41
CA SER A 22 7.72 6.04 5.37
C SER A 22 6.41 5.74 4.64
N ALA A 23 5.60 6.77 4.37
CA ALA A 23 4.40 6.67 3.55
C ALA A 23 4.66 7.16 2.12
N VAL A 24 4.10 6.47 1.14
CA VAL A 24 4.13 6.85 -0.28
C VAL A 24 2.70 7.06 -0.76
N ILE A 25 2.41 8.26 -1.24
CA ILE A 25 1.07 8.73 -1.63
C ILE A 25 1.11 9.22 -3.08
N PRO A 26 0.67 8.42 -4.06
CA PRO A 26 0.49 8.91 -5.42
C PRO A 26 -0.75 9.81 -5.47
N CYS A 27 -0.68 10.94 -6.13
CA CYS A 27 -1.82 11.84 -6.31
C CYS A 27 -1.84 12.51 -7.68
N LEU A 28 -3.03 12.95 -8.08
CA LEU A 28 -3.28 13.72 -9.28
C LEU A 28 -4.58 14.51 -9.11
N ASP A 29 -4.50 15.83 -9.06
CA ASP A 29 -5.62 16.76 -8.82
C ASP A 29 -6.42 16.36 -7.55
N GLU A 30 -5.75 16.40 -6.38
CA GLU A 30 -6.30 16.04 -5.07
C GLU A 30 -6.15 17.20 -4.06
N GLU A 31 -6.13 18.46 -4.53
CA GLU A 31 -5.96 19.67 -3.71
C GLU A 31 -6.88 19.71 -2.50
N ALA A 32 -8.15 19.30 -2.67
CA ALA A 32 -9.16 19.35 -1.61
C ALA A 32 -8.87 18.39 -0.43
N ALA A 33 -8.04 17.36 -0.62
CA ALA A 33 -7.82 16.29 0.34
C ALA A 33 -6.40 16.21 0.86
N ILE A 34 -5.40 16.46 0.00
CA ILE A 34 -4.03 16.03 0.22
C ILE A 34 -3.39 16.60 1.50
N ALA A 35 -3.61 17.87 1.83
CA ALA A 35 -3.05 18.47 3.02
C ALA A 35 -3.53 17.76 4.30
N ARG A 36 -4.85 17.44 4.36
CA ARG A 36 -5.42 16.71 5.49
C ARG A 36 -4.90 15.27 5.55
N VAL A 37 -4.77 14.60 4.41
CA VAL A 37 -4.21 13.24 4.34
C VAL A 37 -2.79 13.24 4.89
N VAL A 38 -1.91 14.10 4.42
CA VAL A 38 -0.52 14.22 4.87
C VAL A 38 -0.44 14.46 6.37
N THR A 39 -1.18 15.46 6.89
CA THR A 39 -1.21 15.76 8.32
C THR A 39 -1.71 14.58 9.15
N SER A 40 -2.77 13.89 8.67
CA SER A 40 -3.32 12.72 9.37
C SER A 40 -2.34 11.54 9.36
N VAL A 41 -1.54 11.34 8.31
CA VAL A 41 -0.50 10.30 8.23
C VAL A 41 0.62 10.59 9.23
N PHE A 42 1.11 11.83 9.32
CA PHE A 42 2.11 12.20 10.32
C PHE A 42 1.62 11.99 11.76
N ALA A 43 0.34 12.22 12.03
CA ALA A 43 -0.28 11.96 13.33
C ALA A 43 -0.26 10.47 13.74
N GLN A 44 0.01 9.55 12.80
CA GLN A 44 0.17 8.11 13.07
C GLN A 44 1.63 7.68 13.33
N ASN A 45 2.50 8.60 13.71
CA ASN A 45 3.94 8.37 13.95
C ASN A 45 4.70 7.85 12.71
N VAL A 46 4.28 8.24 11.51
CA VAL A 46 5.02 8.01 10.28
C VAL A 46 6.19 9.02 10.21
N SER A 47 7.40 8.53 9.97
CA SER A 47 8.64 9.33 10.01
C SER A 47 8.82 10.22 8.79
N GLU A 48 8.22 9.85 7.65
CA GLU A 48 8.32 10.55 6.38
C GLU A 48 7.08 10.30 5.54
N VAL A 49 6.58 11.34 4.87
CA VAL A 49 5.53 11.25 3.87
C VAL A 49 6.07 11.74 2.53
N VAL A 50 6.11 10.86 1.54
CA VAL A 50 6.49 11.18 0.16
C VAL A 50 5.21 11.21 -0.68
N VAL A 51 4.86 12.39 -1.15
CA VAL A 51 3.76 12.60 -2.11
C VAL A 51 4.35 12.60 -3.52
N VAL A 52 3.82 11.74 -4.38
CA VAL A 52 4.22 11.70 -5.79
C VAL A 52 3.11 12.29 -6.63
N ASP A 53 3.34 13.51 -7.07
CA ASP A 53 2.41 14.26 -7.90
C ASP A 53 2.53 13.86 -9.38
N GLY A 54 1.43 13.39 -9.95
CA GLY A 54 1.32 12.94 -11.34
C GLY A 54 1.26 14.06 -12.38
N GLY A 55 1.67 15.29 -12.03
CA GLY A 55 1.54 16.48 -12.83
C GLY A 55 0.15 17.10 -12.69
N SER A 56 -0.27 17.37 -11.45
CA SER A 56 -1.52 18.05 -11.13
C SER A 56 -1.55 19.46 -11.73
N LEU A 57 -2.75 19.90 -12.10
CA LEU A 57 -2.99 21.24 -12.62
C LEU A 57 -3.59 22.19 -11.57
N ASP A 58 -3.90 21.66 -10.39
CA ASP A 58 -4.42 22.36 -9.21
C ASP A 58 -3.32 22.59 -8.16
N GLY A 59 -3.69 23.01 -6.96
CA GLY A 59 -2.76 23.26 -5.84
C GLY A 59 -2.27 22.01 -5.11
N THR A 60 -2.44 20.80 -5.64
CA THR A 60 -2.10 19.53 -4.96
C THR A 60 -0.66 19.51 -4.44
N ALA A 61 0.33 19.81 -5.27
CA ALA A 61 1.75 19.76 -4.90
C ALA A 61 2.07 20.77 -3.78
N ASP A 62 1.57 22.01 -3.90
CA ASP A 62 1.81 23.08 -2.94
C ASP A 62 1.15 22.76 -1.58
N GLN A 63 -0.08 22.25 -1.59
CA GLN A 63 -0.81 21.84 -0.39
C GLN A 63 -0.12 20.67 0.32
N ALA A 64 0.40 19.70 -0.43
CA ALA A 64 1.14 18.57 0.13
C ALA A 64 2.45 19.05 0.78
N ALA A 65 3.20 19.93 0.11
CA ALA A 65 4.45 20.49 0.64
C ALA A 65 4.19 21.35 1.88
N ALA A 66 3.17 22.19 1.87
CA ALA A 66 2.78 23.01 3.02
C ALA A 66 2.36 22.15 4.24
N ALA A 67 1.81 20.96 4.03
CA ALA A 67 1.49 19.99 5.08
C ALA A 67 2.72 19.20 5.57
N GLY A 68 3.92 19.43 5.03
CA GLY A 68 5.17 18.82 5.45
C GLY A 68 5.60 17.59 4.64
N ALA A 69 4.90 17.22 3.58
CA ALA A 69 5.31 16.11 2.73
C ALA A 69 6.52 16.50 1.86
N ARG A 70 7.36 15.49 1.58
CA ARG A 70 8.33 15.58 0.50
C ARG A 70 7.62 15.31 -0.82
N VAL A 71 7.51 16.31 -1.68
CA VAL A 71 6.81 16.22 -2.97
C VAL A 71 7.79 15.89 -4.09
N ILE A 72 7.44 14.91 -4.90
CA ILE A 72 8.16 14.53 -6.13
C ILE A 72 7.18 14.61 -7.29
N VAL A 73 7.55 15.29 -8.35
CA VAL A 73 6.72 15.36 -9.58
C VAL A 73 7.14 14.23 -10.53
N GLU A 74 6.17 13.37 -10.89
CA GLU A 74 6.34 12.32 -11.90
C GLU A 74 5.32 12.51 -13.03
N PRO A 75 5.66 13.30 -14.07
CA PRO A 75 4.70 13.71 -15.10
C PRO A 75 4.30 12.58 -16.06
N ARG A 76 5.04 11.49 -16.06
CA ARG A 76 4.73 10.33 -16.91
C ARG A 76 3.58 9.53 -16.30
N ARG A 77 2.54 9.31 -17.05
CA ARG A 77 1.32 8.62 -16.60
C ARG A 77 1.60 7.20 -16.12
N GLY A 78 0.93 6.80 -15.04
CA GLY A 78 0.92 5.44 -14.52
C GLY A 78 0.99 5.38 -13.00
N TYR A 79 -0.02 4.76 -12.38
CA TYR A 79 -0.11 4.58 -10.93
C TYR A 79 1.13 3.87 -10.36
N GLY A 80 1.49 2.72 -10.93
CA GLY A 80 2.68 1.97 -10.51
C GLY A 80 3.97 2.75 -10.72
N ARG A 81 4.04 3.61 -11.73
CA ARG A 81 5.18 4.49 -11.96
C ARG A 81 5.32 5.51 -10.83
N ALA A 82 4.24 6.19 -10.46
CA ALA A 82 4.25 7.13 -9.35
C ALA A 82 4.67 6.44 -8.04
N ILE A 83 4.12 5.25 -7.76
CA ILE A 83 4.54 4.47 -6.59
C ILE A 83 6.04 4.14 -6.65
N GLN A 84 6.58 3.68 -7.77
CA GLN A 84 8.00 3.35 -7.87
C GLN A 84 8.91 4.58 -7.74
N THR A 85 8.50 5.72 -8.29
CA THR A 85 9.19 7.01 -8.08
C THR A 85 9.19 7.38 -6.61
N GLY A 86 8.09 7.19 -5.88
CA GLY A 86 8.01 7.40 -4.44
C GLY A 86 8.91 6.46 -3.65
N ILE A 87 8.90 5.16 -3.96
CA ILE A 87 9.77 4.16 -3.32
C ILE A 87 11.25 4.51 -3.48
N ALA A 88 11.63 4.99 -4.66
CA ALA A 88 13.02 5.43 -4.91
C ALA A 88 13.40 6.72 -4.16
N ALA A 89 12.41 7.51 -3.79
CA ALA A 89 12.61 8.79 -3.11
C ALA A 89 12.55 8.71 -1.57
N VAL A 90 11.97 7.65 -0.98
CA VAL A 90 11.94 7.53 0.48
C VAL A 90 13.36 7.45 1.06
N ARG A 91 13.50 7.87 2.30
CA ARG A 91 14.77 7.81 3.05
C ARG A 91 15.35 6.39 3.01
N SER A 92 16.68 6.30 2.96
CA SER A 92 17.40 5.03 2.79
C SER A 92 17.28 4.07 3.98
N ASP A 93 17.02 4.60 5.17
CA ASP A 93 16.87 3.86 6.41
C ASP A 93 15.40 3.52 6.75
N ALA A 94 14.45 3.76 5.83
CA ALA A 94 13.07 3.32 5.98
C ALA A 94 12.99 1.79 6.10
N GLU A 95 12.34 1.30 7.14
CA GLU A 95 12.20 -0.12 7.44
C GLU A 95 10.86 -0.68 6.96
N ILE A 96 9.82 0.15 7.00
CA ILE A 96 8.46 -0.20 6.59
C ILE A 96 7.93 0.89 5.66
N LEU A 97 7.31 0.48 4.56
CA LEU A 97 6.62 1.38 3.66
C LEU A 97 5.11 1.18 3.78
N VAL A 98 4.40 2.28 3.89
CA VAL A 98 2.93 2.34 3.85
C VAL A 98 2.51 3.01 2.54
N PHE A 99 1.55 2.43 1.85
CA PHE A 99 0.95 2.97 0.63
C PHE A 99 -0.51 3.31 0.89
N LEU A 100 -0.97 4.44 0.40
CA LEU A 100 -2.36 4.89 0.48
C LEU A 100 -2.63 5.94 -0.60
N ASP A 101 -3.90 6.18 -0.92
CA ASP A 101 -4.31 7.17 -1.90
C ASP A 101 -4.39 8.58 -1.28
N GLY A 102 -4.18 9.62 -2.12
CA GLY A 102 -4.19 11.03 -1.68
C GLY A 102 -5.58 11.66 -1.57
N ASP A 103 -6.66 10.94 -1.90
CA ASP A 103 -8.03 11.46 -2.01
C ASP A 103 -8.83 11.46 -0.69
N GLY A 104 -8.22 10.99 0.40
CA GLY A 104 -8.82 10.92 1.73
C GLY A 104 -9.81 9.78 1.91
N SER A 105 -9.88 8.81 0.99
CA SER A 105 -10.77 7.67 1.09
C SER A 105 -10.24 6.55 1.99
N ASP A 106 -8.93 6.44 2.15
CA ASP A 106 -8.32 5.47 3.06
C ASP A 106 -8.40 5.95 4.53
N PRO A 107 -8.84 5.10 5.46
CA PRO A 107 -8.94 5.45 6.88
C PRO A 107 -7.56 5.39 7.55
N VAL A 108 -6.86 6.52 7.52
CA VAL A 108 -5.44 6.68 7.92
C VAL A 108 -5.18 6.24 9.37
N GLU A 109 -6.17 6.32 10.25
CA GLU A 109 -6.09 5.84 11.65
C GLU A 109 -5.72 4.36 11.78
N PHE A 110 -5.89 3.55 10.74
CA PHE A 110 -5.46 2.14 10.71
C PHE A 110 -3.98 1.94 10.31
N VAL A 111 -3.22 3.02 10.08
CA VAL A 111 -1.77 2.88 9.80
C VAL A 111 -1.04 2.12 10.92
N PRO A 112 -1.28 2.38 12.22
CA PRO A 112 -0.66 1.59 13.29
C PRO A 112 -1.02 0.11 13.22
N ASP A 113 -2.26 -0.25 12.87
CA ASP A 113 -2.70 -1.63 12.75
C ASP A 113 -2.06 -2.36 11.56
N LEU A 114 -1.75 -1.63 10.48
CA LEU A 114 -0.99 -2.19 9.35
C LEU A 114 0.49 -2.40 9.70
N VAL A 115 1.07 -1.52 10.51
CA VAL A 115 2.51 -1.49 10.80
C VAL A 115 2.87 -2.41 11.98
N SER A 116 2.05 -2.45 13.03
CA SER A 116 2.34 -3.20 14.27
C SER A 116 2.63 -4.69 14.04
N PRO A 117 1.90 -5.44 13.20
CA PRO A 117 2.20 -6.84 12.94
C PRO A 117 3.55 -7.06 12.24
N ILE A 118 3.98 -6.07 11.43
CA ILE A 118 5.29 -6.11 10.76
C ILE A 118 6.40 -5.89 11.79
N ILE A 119 6.24 -4.90 12.67
CA ILE A 119 7.20 -4.65 13.78
C ILE A 119 7.30 -5.87 14.70
N ALA A 120 6.18 -6.51 14.99
CA ALA A 120 6.13 -7.71 15.82
C ALA A 120 6.67 -8.98 15.12
N GLY A 121 7.07 -8.90 13.84
CA GLY A 121 7.55 -10.04 13.06
C GLY A 121 6.49 -11.09 12.71
N GLN A 122 5.22 -10.77 12.89
CA GLN A 122 4.07 -11.64 12.59
C GLN A 122 3.77 -11.72 11.09
N ALA A 123 4.09 -10.65 10.35
CA ALA A 123 3.91 -10.54 8.91
C ALA A 123 5.05 -9.72 8.31
N VAL A 124 5.25 -9.86 7.00
CA VAL A 124 6.12 -8.98 6.22
C VAL A 124 5.31 -8.04 5.33
N PHE A 125 4.05 -8.33 5.17
CA PHE A 125 3.07 -7.55 4.41
C PHE A 125 1.71 -7.57 5.10
N VAL A 126 1.07 -6.42 5.18
CA VAL A 126 -0.29 -6.29 5.74
C VAL A 126 -1.15 -5.51 4.75
N LEU A 127 -2.29 -6.08 4.40
CA LEU A 127 -3.28 -5.48 3.50
C LEU A 127 -4.46 -4.92 4.29
N GLY A 128 -4.79 -3.66 4.08
CA GLY A 128 -6.04 -3.07 4.58
C GLY A 128 -7.21 -3.44 3.66
N SER A 129 -8.11 -4.30 4.10
CA SER A 129 -9.27 -4.71 3.32
C SER A 129 -10.42 -3.73 3.46
N ARG A 130 -10.80 -3.10 2.37
CA ARG A 130 -12.00 -2.27 2.26
C ARG A 130 -13.28 -3.12 2.31
N ILE A 131 -13.19 -4.34 1.80
CA ILE A 131 -14.33 -5.27 1.69
C ILE A 131 -14.73 -5.82 3.05
N ARG A 132 -13.76 -6.06 3.95
CA ARG A 132 -14.00 -6.63 5.29
C ARG A 132 -14.39 -5.59 6.35
N GLY A 133 -14.02 -4.31 6.15
CA GLY A 133 -14.29 -3.24 7.11
C GLY A 133 -15.58 -2.47 6.83
N ALA A 134 -15.86 -1.52 7.71
CA ALA A 134 -16.99 -0.60 7.55
C ALA A 134 -16.77 0.33 6.35
N ARG A 135 -17.78 0.43 5.47
CA ARG A 135 -17.71 1.26 4.27
C ARG A 135 -18.80 2.32 4.28
N GLU A 136 -18.44 3.54 3.96
CA GLU A 136 -19.43 4.55 3.66
C GLU A 136 -20.19 4.18 2.39
N ARG A 137 -21.50 4.45 2.37
CA ARG A 137 -22.34 4.15 1.21
C ARG A 137 -21.83 4.93 -0.03
N GLY A 138 -21.49 4.21 -1.09
CA GLY A 138 -20.96 4.80 -2.33
C GLY A 138 -19.45 5.09 -2.32
N SER A 139 -18.71 4.62 -1.32
CA SER A 139 -17.24 4.73 -1.29
C SER A 139 -16.55 3.81 -2.30
N LEU A 140 -17.14 2.66 -2.60
CA LEU A 140 -16.70 1.76 -3.66
C LEU A 140 -17.77 1.63 -4.73
N THR A 141 -17.35 1.64 -5.99
CA THR A 141 -18.23 1.36 -7.12
C THR A 141 -18.50 -0.14 -7.26
N PRO A 142 -19.64 -0.57 -7.87
CA PRO A 142 -19.88 -1.97 -8.15
C PRO A 142 -18.75 -2.65 -8.94
N GLN A 143 -18.12 -1.92 -9.87
CA GLN A 143 -17.00 -2.41 -10.69
C GLN A 143 -15.77 -2.70 -9.83
N GLN A 144 -15.46 -1.87 -8.82
CA GLN A 144 -14.36 -2.12 -7.89
C GLN A 144 -14.63 -3.35 -7.03
N ILE A 145 -15.87 -3.56 -6.62
CA ILE A 145 -16.27 -4.75 -5.85
C ILE A 145 -16.12 -6.02 -6.71
N VAL A 146 -16.60 -5.99 -7.96
CA VAL A 146 -16.45 -7.12 -8.91
C VAL A 146 -14.97 -7.39 -9.15
N ALA A 147 -14.16 -6.36 -9.43
CA ALA A 147 -12.73 -6.52 -9.65
C ALA A 147 -12.00 -7.13 -8.43
N ALA A 148 -12.40 -6.78 -7.20
CA ALA A 148 -11.86 -7.38 -5.98
C ALA A 148 -12.21 -8.89 -5.90
N HIS A 149 -13.46 -9.26 -6.22
CA HIS A 149 -13.88 -10.66 -6.26
C HIS A 149 -13.14 -11.47 -7.32
N ASP A 150 -13.02 -10.94 -8.54
CA ASP A 150 -12.31 -11.59 -9.64
C ASP A 150 -10.82 -11.76 -9.30
N GLY A 151 -10.19 -10.72 -8.79
CA GLY A 151 -8.79 -10.77 -8.33
C GLY A 151 -8.57 -11.81 -7.24
N ARG A 152 -9.48 -11.88 -6.25
CA ARG A 152 -9.47 -12.91 -5.21
C ARG A 152 -9.55 -14.32 -5.78
N LEU A 153 -10.50 -14.56 -6.71
CA LEU A 153 -10.68 -15.86 -7.32
C LEU A 153 -9.44 -16.29 -8.09
N LEU A 154 -8.89 -15.40 -8.89
CA LEU A 154 -7.68 -15.64 -9.68
C LEU A 154 -6.45 -15.93 -8.80
N LEU A 155 -6.25 -15.17 -7.70
CA LEU A 155 -5.16 -15.39 -6.75
C LEU A 155 -5.32 -16.73 -6.03
N ARG A 156 -6.54 -17.09 -5.63
CA ARG A 156 -6.82 -18.37 -4.99
C ARG A 156 -6.55 -19.55 -5.91
N LEU A 157 -7.00 -19.48 -7.17
CA LEU A 157 -6.82 -20.57 -8.14
C LEU A 157 -5.35 -20.72 -8.57
N ALA A 158 -4.62 -19.63 -8.71
CA ALA A 158 -3.24 -19.67 -9.21
C ALA A 158 -2.19 -19.91 -8.13
N TYR A 159 -2.43 -19.43 -6.90
CA TYR A 159 -1.44 -19.40 -5.82
C TYR A 159 -1.95 -19.95 -4.49
N GLY A 160 -3.22 -20.36 -4.38
CA GLY A 160 -3.81 -20.76 -3.09
C GLY A 160 -4.04 -19.59 -2.12
N ALA A 161 -3.70 -18.36 -2.50
CA ALA A 161 -3.75 -17.21 -1.62
C ALA A 161 -5.16 -16.64 -1.48
N SER A 162 -5.51 -16.20 -0.27
CA SER A 162 -6.87 -15.79 0.10
C SER A 162 -6.93 -14.31 0.46
N PHE A 163 -6.60 -13.42 -0.48
CA PHE A 163 -6.81 -11.98 -0.31
C PHE A 163 -8.28 -11.63 -0.62
N THR A 164 -8.88 -10.75 0.18
CA THR A 164 -10.28 -10.32 -0.03
C THR A 164 -10.40 -9.04 -0.85
N ASP A 165 -9.31 -8.29 -1.00
CA ASP A 165 -9.28 -6.99 -1.68
C ASP A 165 -7.96 -6.77 -2.44
N LEU A 166 -7.97 -5.79 -3.35
CA LEU A 166 -6.81 -5.26 -4.08
C LEU A 166 -6.48 -3.82 -3.63
N SER A 167 -6.82 -3.48 -2.39
CA SER A 167 -6.72 -2.13 -1.83
C SER A 167 -5.32 -1.51 -2.02
N PRO A 168 -5.21 -0.21 -2.31
CA PRO A 168 -3.95 0.53 -2.25
C PRO A 168 -3.41 0.63 -0.81
N PHE A 169 -4.29 0.66 0.20
CA PHE A 169 -3.92 0.84 1.60
C PHE A 169 -3.27 -0.43 2.17
N ARG A 170 -1.95 -0.38 2.32
CA ARG A 170 -1.13 -1.54 2.71
C ARG A 170 0.20 -1.12 3.32
N ALA A 171 0.81 -2.02 4.09
CA ALA A 171 2.17 -1.87 4.60
C ALA A 171 3.03 -3.06 4.21
N ILE A 172 4.32 -2.82 3.98
CA ILE A 172 5.28 -3.86 3.64
C ILE A 172 6.65 -3.53 4.22
N ARG A 173 7.38 -4.54 4.64
CA ARG A 173 8.77 -4.42 5.04
C ARG A 173 9.64 -4.07 3.82
N ARG A 174 10.50 -3.06 3.95
CA ARG A 174 11.28 -2.47 2.85
C ARG A 174 12.16 -3.51 2.14
N ASP A 175 12.91 -4.29 2.89
CA ASP A 175 13.81 -5.31 2.33
C ASP A 175 13.06 -6.41 1.55
N VAL A 176 11.82 -6.71 1.95
CA VAL A 176 10.94 -7.63 1.21
C VAL A 176 10.51 -7.01 -0.11
N LEU A 177 10.03 -5.75 -0.07
CA LEU A 177 9.62 -5.04 -1.29
C LEU A 177 10.76 -4.98 -2.32
N ASP A 178 11.98 -4.68 -1.88
CA ASP A 178 13.15 -4.61 -2.75
C ASP A 178 13.43 -5.96 -3.43
N ARG A 179 13.25 -7.08 -2.71
CA ARG A 179 13.40 -8.45 -3.26
C ARG A 179 12.27 -8.87 -4.18
N LEU A 180 11.06 -8.33 -4.01
CA LEU A 180 9.93 -8.67 -4.89
C LEU A 180 10.20 -8.30 -6.35
N GLY A 181 11.02 -7.30 -6.64
CA GLY A 181 11.40 -6.90 -7.98
C GLY A 181 10.20 -6.43 -8.81
N MET A 182 9.39 -5.54 -8.23
CA MET A 182 8.21 -4.95 -8.85
C MET A 182 8.52 -4.31 -10.20
N SER A 183 7.65 -4.46 -11.17
CA SER A 183 7.88 -4.02 -12.55
C SER A 183 6.68 -3.38 -13.25
N GLU A 184 5.49 -3.53 -12.69
CA GLU A 184 4.26 -2.97 -13.26
C GLU A 184 4.20 -1.45 -13.03
N MET A 185 3.93 -0.71 -14.09
CA MET A 185 3.94 0.76 -14.07
C MET A 185 2.53 1.37 -14.07
N THR A 186 1.51 0.54 -14.19
CA THR A 186 0.11 0.96 -14.29
C THR A 186 -0.70 0.57 -13.06
N TYR A 187 -2.02 0.58 -13.15
CA TYR A 187 -2.93 0.14 -12.08
C TYR A 187 -2.75 -1.34 -11.68
N GLY A 188 -2.09 -2.15 -12.50
CA GLY A 188 -1.75 -3.53 -12.17
C GLY A 188 -0.71 -3.68 -11.06
N TRP A 189 -0.08 -2.61 -10.59
CA TRP A 189 0.96 -2.64 -9.57
C TRP A 189 0.47 -3.30 -8.26
N ASN A 190 -0.73 -2.95 -7.82
CA ASN A 190 -1.34 -3.54 -6.64
C ASN A 190 -1.55 -5.06 -6.77
N LEU A 191 -2.00 -5.50 -7.95
CA LEU A 191 -2.17 -6.91 -8.28
C LEU A 191 -0.83 -7.63 -8.36
N GLU A 192 0.18 -7.03 -9.02
CA GLU A 192 1.52 -7.61 -9.10
C GLU A 192 2.10 -7.90 -7.72
N MET A 193 1.98 -6.96 -6.79
CA MET A 193 2.47 -7.14 -5.42
C MET A 193 1.83 -8.37 -4.76
N LEU A 194 0.50 -8.50 -4.79
CA LEU A 194 -0.20 -9.64 -4.21
C LEU A 194 0.19 -10.97 -4.88
N MET A 195 0.35 -10.99 -6.21
CA MET A 195 0.80 -12.16 -6.94
C MET A 195 2.21 -12.60 -6.54
N ARG A 196 3.14 -11.63 -6.39
CA ARG A 196 4.52 -11.93 -5.99
C ARG A 196 4.62 -12.40 -4.55
N ILE A 197 3.87 -11.78 -3.65
CA ILE A 197 3.78 -12.18 -2.24
C ILE A 197 3.20 -13.59 -2.13
N ALA A 198 2.11 -13.88 -2.83
CA ALA A 198 1.47 -15.20 -2.86
C ALA A 198 2.39 -16.26 -3.49
N ALA A 199 3.08 -15.94 -4.59
CA ALA A 199 3.99 -16.86 -5.25
C ALA A 199 5.22 -17.20 -4.42
N ALA A 200 5.62 -16.32 -3.50
CA ALA A 200 6.74 -16.51 -2.57
C ALA A 200 6.31 -17.05 -1.20
N ASP A 201 5.02 -17.32 -1.00
CA ASP A 201 4.41 -17.81 0.25
C ASP A 201 4.85 -17.00 1.49
N LEU A 202 4.83 -15.67 1.34
CA LEU A 202 5.32 -14.78 2.40
C LEU A 202 4.29 -14.59 3.51
N PRO A 203 4.70 -14.49 4.79
CA PRO A 203 3.81 -14.22 5.91
C PRO A 203 3.02 -12.91 5.71
N THR A 204 1.70 -13.02 5.64
CA THR A 204 0.79 -11.90 5.36
C THR A 204 -0.37 -11.85 6.32
N LEU A 205 -0.85 -10.64 6.58
CA LEU A 205 -2.10 -10.40 7.30
C LEU A 205 -3.02 -9.50 6.50
N GLU A 206 -4.30 -9.61 6.75
CA GLU A 206 -5.33 -8.75 6.18
C GLU A 206 -6.21 -8.17 7.28
N ILE A 207 -6.25 -6.85 7.36
CA ILE A 207 -6.98 -6.09 8.39
C ILE A 207 -8.23 -5.46 7.79
N ALA A 208 -9.34 -5.52 8.50
CA ALA A 208 -10.59 -4.92 8.11
C ALA A 208 -10.56 -3.40 8.38
N VAL A 209 -10.26 -2.59 7.36
CA VAL A 209 -10.13 -1.13 7.51
C VAL A 209 -11.36 -0.37 7.02
N GLY A 210 -12.08 -0.90 6.01
CA GLY A 210 -13.19 -0.17 5.40
C GLY A 210 -12.76 0.85 4.36
N GLN A 211 -13.69 1.75 3.99
CA GLN A 211 -13.46 2.79 2.99
C GLN A 211 -14.37 3.99 3.25
N ARG A 212 -13.82 5.20 3.17
CA ARG A 212 -14.55 6.46 3.20
C ARG A 212 -14.86 6.95 1.79
N ARG A 213 -15.78 7.89 1.68
CA ARG A 213 -15.92 8.65 0.46
C ARG A 213 -14.71 9.55 0.26
N ARG A 214 -14.24 9.66 -0.98
CA ARG A 214 -13.21 10.65 -1.32
C ARG A 214 -13.72 12.08 -1.03
N VAL A 215 -12.83 12.95 -0.64
CA VAL A 215 -13.17 14.31 -0.17
C VAL A 215 -13.56 15.23 -1.32
N GLY A 216 -13.00 15.02 -2.51
CA GLY A 216 -13.27 15.84 -3.69
C GLY A 216 -12.81 15.17 -4.98
N GLY A 217 -12.95 15.87 -6.08
CA GLY A 217 -12.50 15.42 -7.40
C GLY A 217 -13.32 14.26 -7.98
N VAL A 218 -12.88 13.77 -9.14
CA VAL A 218 -13.49 12.64 -9.86
C VAL A 218 -12.53 11.47 -9.86
N SER A 219 -13.02 10.27 -9.58
CA SER A 219 -12.19 9.06 -9.66
C SER A 219 -11.56 8.91 -11.04
N LYS A 220 -10.23 8.87 -11.11
CA LYS A 220 -9.49 8.69 -12.36
C LYS A 220 -9.62 7.25 -12.91
N VAL A 221 -10.12 6.31 -12.11
CA VAL A 221 -10.21 4.88 -12.44
C VAL A 221 -11.65 4.45 -12.77
N SER A 222 -12.68 5.05 -12.16
CA SER A 222 -14.06 4.54 -12.18
C SER A 222 -15.11 5.51 -12.76
N GLY A 223 -14.70 6.52 -13.53
CA GLY A 223 -15.59 7.58 -14.00
C GLY A 223 -16.64 7.22 -15.07
N ASN A 224 -16.60 6.01 -15.71
CA ASN A 224 -17.56 5.60 -16.76
C ASN A 224 -17.74 4.08 -16.80
N PHE A 225 -18.95 3.61 -17.12
CA PHE A 225 -19.27 2.17 -17.30
C PHE A 225 -18.33 1.47 -18.30
N ILE A 226 -17.99 2.15 -19.41
CA ILE A 226 -17.02 1.65 -20.41
C ILE A 226 -15.60 1.56 -19.82
N ALA A 227 -15.23 2.50 -18.93
CA ALA A 227 -13.96 2.44 -18.22
C ALA A 227 -13.91 1.27 -17.23
N GLY A 228 -15.04 0.90 -16.63
CA GLY A 228 -15.15 -0.27 -15.74
C GLY A 228 -14.90 -1.59 -16.46
N ILE A 229 -15.53 -1.80 -17.65
CA ILE A 229 -15.30 -3.00 -18.47
C ILE A 229 -13.85 -3.06 -18.98
N LYS A 230 -13.28 -1.93 -19.40
CA LYS A 230 -11.86 -1.83 -19.77
C LYS A 230 -10.94 -2.14 -18.59
N ALA A 231 -11.28 -1.72 -17.38
CA ALA A 231 -10.49 -1.98 -16.17
C ALA A 231 -10.51 -3.47 -15.81
N THR A 232 -11.65 -4.16 -15.90
CA THR A 232 -11.77 -5.61 -15.63
C THR A 232 -11.02 -6.43 -16.67
N ASN A 233 -11.17 -6.14 -17.96
CA ASN A 233 -10.40 -6.78 -19.02
C ASN A 233 -8.89 -6.50 -18.86
N SER A 234 -8.50 -5.27 -18.55
CA SER A 234 -7.10 -4.90 -18.27
C SER A 234 -6.55 -5.67 -17.08
N MET A 235 -7.35 -5.92 -16.04
CA MET A 235 -6.92 -6.67 -14.86
C MET A 235 -6.67 -8.15 -15.18
N THR A 236 -7.57 -8.81 -15.90
CA THR A 236 -7.40 -10.22 -16.33
C THR A 236 -6.19 -10.37 -17.26
N VAL A 237 -6.06 -9.48 -18.25
CA VAL A 237 -4.89 -9.47 -19.15
C VAL A 237 -3.59 -9.22 -18.37
N THR A 238 -3.60 -8.30 -17.41
CA THR A 238 -2.46 -8.02 -16.55
C THR A 238 -2.13 -9.23 -15.69
N PHE A 239 -3.15 -9.89 -15.10
CA PHE A 239 -2.96 -11.12 -14.33
C PHE A 239 -2.28 -12.21 -15.17
N VAL A 240 -2.81 -12.52 -16.34
CA VAL A 240 -2.24 -13.55 -17.22
C VAL A 240 -0.81 -13.20 -17.62
N ARG A 241 -0.57 -11.96 -18.04
CA ARG A 241 0.77 -11.46 -18.39
C ARG A 241 1.77 -11.63 -17.24
N LEU A 242 1.37 -11.23 -16.03
CA LEU A 242 2.19 -11.34 -14.82
C LEU A 242 2.40 -12.81 -14.42
N ALA A 243 1.36 -13.64 -14.46
CA ALA A 243 1.46 -15.07 -14.16
C ALA A 243 2.46 -15.78 -15.08
N LEU A 244 2.45 -15.47 -16.38
CA LEU A 244 3.40 -16.00 -17.33
C LEU A 244 4.84 -15.53 -17.05
N ARG A 245 5.02 -14.27 -16.67
CA ARG A 245 6.34 -13.72 -16.29
C ARG A 245 6.89 -14.37 -15.02
N LEU A 246 6.05 -14.54 -14.00
CA LEU A 246 6.45 -15.14 -12.73
C LEU A 246 6.83 -16.62 -12.91
N ARG A 247 6.05 -17.41 -13.67
CA ARG A 247 6.38 -18.81 -13.99
C ARG A 247 7.72 -18.97 -14.71
N ARG A 248 8.12 -18.01 -15.54
CA ARG A 248 9.42 -18.03 -16.23
C ARG A 248 10.60 -17.79 -15.28
N LYS A 249 10.43 -16.94 -14.24
CA LYS A 249 11.49 -16.68 -13.24
C LYS A 249 11.70 -17.81 -12.23
N THR A 250 10.68 -18.62 -11.99
CA THR A 250 10.75 -19.77 -11.05
C THR A 250 11.42 -21.00 -11.72
N ARG A 251 11.70 -20.95 -13.03
CA ARG A 251 12.34 -22.04 -13.78
C ARG A 251 13.83 -21.81 -14.07
N LEU A 252 14.45 -20.76 -13.52
CA LEU A 252 15.88 -20.46 -13.56
C LEU A 252 16.46 -20.48 -12.15
#